data_29b249557d3578164cd9d4324bb2c824
#
_entry.id   29b249557d3578164cd9d4324bb2c824
#
_cell.length_a   1.000
_cell.length_b   1.000
_cell.length_c   1.000
_cell.angle_alpha   90.00
_cell.angle_beta   90.00
_cell.angle_gamma   90.00
#
_symmetry.space_group_name_H-M   'P 1'
#
loop_
_entity.id
_entity.type
_entity.pdbx_description
1 polymer ?
#
loop_
_entity_poly.entity_id
_entity_poly.type
_entity_poly.pdbx_seq_one_letter_code
_entity_poly.pdbx_strand_id
1 'polypeptide(L)'
;MNGVYIRVLVLQSPSETFIRIQHEPVGREEGLTTEQLKAIRFTPQFAAKEVEGILGPELTTAMEFCDWSTRNIAVPDEVFKNLHTFLNDTQMVEATGTTGFYSFVSRFTVGLDVDGKANNTVPIPE
;
A
#
# COMPACT_ATOMS: atom_id res chain seq x y z
N MET A 1 3.76 12.48 -9.95
CA MET A 1 3.61 11.81 -8.63
C MET A 1 4.90 11.10 -8.32
N ASN A 2 5.40 11.25 -7.10
CA ASN A 2 6.52 10.42 -6.69
C ASN A 2 6.04 8.96 -6.70
N GLY A 3 6.70 8.11 -7.48
CA GLY A 3 6.36 6.69 -7.60
C GLY A 3 6.31 5.93 -6.28
N VAL A 4 6.88 6.53 -5.21
CA VAL A 4 6.86 6.02 -3.83
C VAL A 4 5.43 5.84 -3.30
N TYR A 5 4.53 6.79 -3.55
CA TYR A 5 3.15 6.71 -3.02
C TYR A 5 2.35 5.57 -3.64
N ILE A 6 2.41 5.45 -4.96
CA ILE A 6 1.72 4.36 -5.67
C ILE A 6 2.23 3.01 -5.17
N ARG A 7 3.51 2.90 -4.90
CA ARG A 7 4.16 1.65 -4.50
C ARG A 7 3.88 1.26 -3.07
N VAL A 8 3.76 2.23 -2.16
CA VAL A 8 3.28 1.98 -0.79
C VAL A 8 1.84 1.49 -0.80
N LEU A 9 0.98 2.11 -1.60
CA LEU A 9 -0.41 1.69 -1.78
C LEU A 9 -0.51 0.24 -2.29
N VAL A 10 0.39 -0.15 -3.17
CA VAL A 10 0.46 -1.52 -3.71
C VAL A 10 0.96 -2.53 -2.68
N LEU A 11 1.98 -2.18 -1.90
CA LEU A 11 2.56 -3.05 -0.87
C LEU A 11 1.59 -3.33 0.29
N GLN A 12 0.57 -2.50 0.45
CA GLN A 12 -0.48 -2.65 1.45
C GLN A 12 -1.61 -3.62 1.06
N SER A 13 -1.61 -4.13 -0.15
CA SER A 13 -2.64 -5.11 -0.54
C SER A 13 -2.59 -6.34 0.38
N PRO A 14 -3.67 -6.63 1.14
CA PRO A 14 -3.57 -7.42 2.37
C PRO A 14 -3.31 -8.90 2.21
N SER A 15 -3.36 -9.45 1.03
CA SER A 15 -3.36 -10.91 0.84
C SER A 15 -2.37 -11.42 -0.19
N GLU A 16 -1.44 -10.58 -0.68
CA GLU A 16 -0.79 -10.93 -1.92
C GLU A 16 0.71 -11.13 -1.82
N THR A 17 1.08 -12.36 -1.56
CA THR A 17 2.45 -12.84 -1.72
C THR A 17 3.03 -12.46 -3.09
N PHE A 18 2.26 -12.66 -4.16
CA PHE A 18 2.70 -12.36 -5.52
C PHE A 18 3.01 -10.88 -5.73
N ILE A 19 2.09 -9.98 -5.35
CA ILE A 19 2.26 -8.53 -5.51
C ILE A 19 3.45 -8.04 -4.66
N ARG A 20 3.58 -8.49 -3.42
CA ARG A 20 4.67 -8.07 -2.54
C ARG A 20 6.04 -8.48 -3.08
N ILE A 21 6.20 -9.70 -3.55
CA ILE A 21 7.47 -10.17 -4.13
C ILE A 21 7.87 -9.32 -5.34
N GLN A 22 6.90 -8.92 -6.16
CA GLN A 22 7.17 -8.12 -7.36
C GLN A 22 7.49 -6.65 -7.05
N HIS A 23 6.90 -6.08 -6.00
CA HIS A 23 6.93 -4.64 -5.75
C HIS A 23 7.88 -4.20 -4.64
N GLU A 24 8.31 -5.09 -3.74
CA GLU A 24 9.31 -4.74 -2.71
C GLU A 24 10.62 -4.23 -3.32
N PRO A 25 11.24 -4.89 -4.33
CA PRO A 25 12.44 -4.37 -4.97
C PRO A 25 12.24 -2.96 -5.54
N VAL A 26 11.07 -2.72 -6.12
CA VAL A 26 10.72 -1.42 -6.68
C VAL A 26 10.57 -0.35 -5.60
N GLY A 27 10.01 -0.70 -4.44
CA GLY A 27 9.96 0.19 -3.27
C GLY A 27 11.36 0.59 -2.80
N ARG A 28 12.31 -0.34 -2.82
CA ARG A 28 13.72 -0.07 -2.47
C ARG A 28 14.39 0.86 -3.47
N GLU A 29 14.17 0.66 -4.76
CA GLU A 29 14.68 1.55 -5.82
C GLU A 29 14.16 3.00 -5.67
N GLU A 30 12.95 3.15 -5.15
CA GLU A 30 12.35 4.46 -4.85
C GLU A 30 12.76 5.04 -3.48
N GLY A 31 13.64 4.37 -2.76
CA GLY A 31 14.25 4.87 -1.53
C GLY A 31 13.58 4.43 -0.23
N LEU A 32 12.65 3.47 -0.25
CA LEU A 32 12.12 2.91 0.99
C LEU A 32 13.20 2.12 1.73
N THR A 33 13.36 2.40 3.01
CA THR A 33 14.28 1.68 3.88
C THR A 33 13.71 0.32 4.28
N THR A 34 14.57 -0.60 4.69
CA THR A 34 14.15 -1.89 5.25
C THR A 34 13.19 -1.73 6.43
N GLU A 35 13.43 -0.73 7.28
CA GLU A 35 12.57 -0.44 8.43
C GLU A 35 11.18 0.02 8.01
N GLN A 36 11.10 0.90 7.00
CA GLN A 36 9.82 1.33 6.41
C GLN A 36 9.07 0.17 5.74
N LEU A 37 9.76 -0.68 5.01
CA LEU A 37 9.16 -1.87 4.39
C LEU A 37 8.61 -2.85 5.44
N LYS A 38 9.32 -3.05 6.55
CA LYS A 38 8.83 -3.83 7.69
C LYS A 38 7.62 -3.18 8.35
N ALA A 39 7.64 -1.87 8.56
CA ALA A 39 6.49 -1.13 9.10
C ALA A 39 5.26 -1.28 8.22
N ILE A 40 5.39 -1.09 6.90
CA ILE A 40 4.28 -1.27 5.95
C ILE A 40 3.72 -2.70 6.01
N ARG A 41 4.60 -3.69 6.13
CA ARG A 41 4.18 -5.10 6.11
C ARG A 41 3.51 -5.56 7.38
N PHE A 42 4.02 -5.17 8.54
CA PHE A 42 3.64 -5.77 9.82
C PHE A 42 2.71 -4.90 10.67
N THR A 43 2.52 -3.62 10.31
CA THR A 43 1.58 -2.77 11.02
C THR A 43 0.15 -3.24 10.75
N PRO A 44 -0.65 -3.45 11.80
CA PRO A 44 -2.05 -3.80 11.64
C PRO A 44 -2.80 -2.72 10.83
N GLN A 45 -3.86 -3.14 10.16
CA GLN A 45 -4.72 -2.21 9.43
C GLN A 45 -5.29 -1.16 10.37
N PHE A 46 -5.42 0.06 9.85
CA PHE A 46 -5.87 1.25 10.59
C PHE A 46 -4.94 1.71 11.73
N ALA A 47 -3.73 1.13 11.83
CA ALA A 47 -2.73 1.50 12.84
C ALA A 47 -1.53 2.27 12.26
N ALA A 48 -1.66 2.86 11.08
CA ALA A 48 -0.56 3.56 10.40
C ALA A 48 0.07 4.66 11.26
N LYS A 49 -0.73 5.37 12.06
CA LYS A 49 -0.23 6.43 12.96
C LYS A 49 0.75 5.94 14.02
N GLU A 50 0.68 4.68 14.41
CA GLU A 50 1.61 4.09 15.39
C GLU A 50 3.05 3.99 14.87
N VAL A 51 3.22 3.99 13.55
CA VAL A 51 4.52 3.89 12.88
C VAL A 51 4.90 5.16 12.10
N GLU A 52 4.22 6.28 12.36
CA GLU A 52 4.51 7.57 11.70
C GLU A 52 5.97 8.01 11.91
N GLY A 53 6.56 7.72 13.07
CA GLY A 53 7.98 8.01 13.34
C GLY A 53 8.95 7.28 12.41
N ILE A 54 8.53 6.15 11.81
CA ILE A 54 9.31 5.36 10.85
C ILE A 54 8.97 5.78 9.42
N LEU A 55 7.68 5.92 9.11
CA LEU A 55 7.19 6.18 7.77
C LEU A 55 7.30 7.65 7.36
N GLY A 56 7.17 8.55 8.32
CA GLY A 56 6.93 9.97 8.06
C GLY A 56 5.46 10.28 7.73
N PRO A 57 5.05 11.55 7.78
CA PRO A 57 3.65 11.95 7.67
C PRO A 57 3.04 11.60 6.30
N GLU A 58 3.80 11.73 5.23
CA GLU A 58 3.30 11.45 3.87
C GLU A 58 2.94 9.97 3.66
N LEU A 59 3.86 9.06 4.00
CA LEU A 59 3.64 7.62 3.84
C LEU A 59 2.56 7.12 4.81
N THR A 60 2.45 7.73 5.98
CA THR A 60 1.41 7.40 6.96
C THR A 60 0.03 7.73 6.43
N THR A 61 -0.17 8.91 5.84
CA THR A 61 -1.46 9.27 5.23
C THR A 61 -1.81 8.40 4.03
N ALA A 62 -0.81 8.03 3.23
CA ALA A 62 -1.01 7.10 2.11
C ALA A 62 -1.44 5.71 2.60
N MET A 63 -0.84 5.24 3.68
CA MET A 63 -1.18 3.96 4.29
C MET A 63 -2.60 3.96 4.87
N GLU A 64 -2.99 5.01 5.59
CA GLU A 64 -4.36 5.17 6.08
C GLU A 64 -5.38 5.20 4.94
N PHE A 65 -5.12 5.98 3.89
CA PHE A 65 -5.98 6.04 2.72
C PHE A 65 -6.18 4.66 2.07
N CYS A 66 -5.09 3.91 1.92
CA CYS A 66 -5.13 2.57 1.36
C CYS A 66 -5.96 1.61 2.20
N ASP A 67 -5.79 1.61 3.53
CA ASP A 67 -6.56 0.77 4.45
C ASP A 67 -8.07 1.03 4.32
N TRP A 68 -8.48 2.29 4.34
CA TRP A 68 -9.89 2.67 4.19
C TRP A 68 -10.44 2.32 2.82
N SER A 69 -9.69 2.62 1.75
CA SER A 69 -10.13 2.35 0.38
C SER A 69 -10.27 0.87 0.08
N THR A 70 -9.38 0.02 0.62
CA THR A 70 -9.40 -1.42 0.37
C THR A 70 -10.41 -2.17 1.25
N ARG A 71 -10.68 -1.67 2.45
CA ARG A 71 -11.55 -2.36 3.41
C ARG A 71 -12.98 -1.88 3.40
N ASN A 72 -13.21 -0.59 3.25
CA ASN A 72 -14.54 0.01 3.40
C ASN A 72 -15.06 0.66 2.11
N ILE A 73 -14.29 0.70 1.04
CA ILE A 73 -14.61 1.41 -0.22
C ILE A 73 -14.72 2.93 0.02
N ALA A 74 -15.58 3.36 0.95
CA ALA A 74 -15.73 4.76 1.33
C ALA A 74 -14.58 5.19 2.24
N VAL A 75 -13.83 6.19 1.81
CA VAL A 75 -12.75 6.81 2.58
C VAL A 75 -13.33 8.00 3.35
N PRO A 76 -13.12 8.11 4.69
CA PRO A 76 -13.54 9.27 5.44
C PRO A 76 -12.95 10.58 4.90
N ASP A 77 -13.72 11.66 4.94
CA ASP A 77 -13.29 12.96 4.43
C ASP A 77 -11.98 13.45 5.04
N GLU A 78 -11.76 13.19 6.32
CA GLU A 78 -10.52 13.56 7.01
C GLU A 78 -9.31 12.82 6.44
N VAL A 79 -9.43 11.51 6.21
CA VAL A 79 -8.36 10.68 5.64
C VAL A 79 -8.05 11.13 4.21
N PHE A 80 -9.09 11.41 3.42
CA PHE A 80 -8.93 11.95 2.08
C PHE A 80 -8.20 13.30 2.10
N LYS A 81 -8.64 14.22 2.94
CA LYS A 81 -8.03 15.55 3.07
C LYS A 81 -6.57 15.49 3.53
N ASN A 82 -6.25 14.62 4.47
CA ASN A 82 -4.88 14.43 4.95
C ASN A 82 -3.94 14.02 3.82
N LEU A 83 -4.32 13.05 3.00
CA LEU A 83 -3.53 12.65 1.83
C LEU A 83 -3.47 13.77 0.79
N HIS A 84 -4.57 14.51 0.57
CA HIS A 84 -4.65 15.62 -0.38
C HIS A 84 -3.77 16.82 0.00
N THR A 85 -3.28 16.90 1.25
CA THR A 85 -2.27 17.91 1.61
C THR A 85 -0.93 17.66 0.94
N PHE A 86 -0.62 16.43 0.59
CA PHE A 86 0.63 16.02 -0.07
C PHE A 86 0.47 15.77 -1.57
N LEU A 87 -0.73 15.46 -2.03
CA LEU A 87 -1.03 15.13 -3.42
C LEU A 87 -1.97 16.17 -4.05
N ASN A 88 -1.76 16.52 -5.30
CA ASN A 88 -2.70 17.33 -6.07
C ASN A 88 -3.89 16.50 -6.58
N ASP A 89 -4.87 17.13 -7.22
CA ASP A 89 -6.10 16.46 -7.68
C ASP A 89 -5.81 15.30 -8.63
N THR A 90 -4.91 15.47 -9.59
CA THR A 90 -4.52 14.42 -10.53
C THR A 90 -3.89 13.23 -9.78
N GLN A 91 -3.00 13.50 -8.85
CA GLN A 91 -2.35 12.48 -8.03
C GLN A 91 -3.34 11.74 -7.12
N MET A 92 -4.37 12.42 -6.60
CA MET A 92 -5.44 11.78 -5.83
C MET A 92 -6.26 10.81 -6.69
N VAL A 93 -6.55 11.17 -7.93
CA VAL A 93 -7.20 10.27 -8.90
C VAL A 93 -6.33 9.06 -9.19
N GLU A 94 -5.03 9.28 -9.43
CA GLU A 94 -4.08 8.19 -9.66
C GLU A 94 -3.94 7.27 -8.45
N ALA A 95 -3.86 7.80 -7.23
CA ALA A 95 -3.79 7.01 -5.99
C ALA A 95 -5.05 6.15 -5.81
N THR A 96 -6.23 6.74 -6.05
CA THR A 96 -7.50 6.03 -5.96
C THR A 96 -7.61 4.93 -7.02
N GLY A 97 -7.24 5.23 -8.26
CA GLY A 97 -7.22 4.27 -9.36
C GLY A 97 -6.25 3.12 -9.12
N THR A 98 -5.05 3.43 -8.61
CA THR A 98 -4.04 2.42 -8.28
C THR A 98 -4.52 1.49 -7.18
N THR A 99 -5.07 2.02 -6.09
CA THR A 99 -5.61 1.20 -5.00
C THR A 99 -6.75 0.29 -5.48
N GLY A 100 -7.67 0.82 -6.28
CA GLY A 100 -8.77 0.05 -6.87
C GLY A 100 -8.28 -1.04 -7.83
N PHE A 101 -7.32 -0.72 -8.70
CA PHE A 101 -6.75 -1.67 -9.64
C PHE A 101 -6.04 -2.83 -8.92
N TYR A 102 -5.21 -2.57 -7.94
CA TYR A 102 -4.54 -3.63 -7.18
C TYR A 102 -5.50 -4.41 -6.29
N SER A 103 -6.58 -3.82 -5.81
CA SER A 103 -7.65 -4.57 -5.16
C SER A 103 -8.33 -5.55 -6.11
N PHE A 104 -8.51 -5.17 -7.38
CA PHE A 104 -8.99 -6.08 -8.43
C PHE A 104 -7.96 -7.18 -8.71
N VAL A 105 -6.69 -6.83 -8.94
CA VAL A 105 -5.62 -7.79 -9.22
C VAL A 105 -5.49 -8.81 -8.09
N SER A 106 -5.55 -8.36 -6.84
CA SER A 106 -5.48 -9.23 -5.66
C SER A 106 -6.60 -10.27 -5.66
N ARG A 107 -7.84 -9.83 -5.87
CA ARG A 107 -8.98 -10.76 -5.90
C ARG A 107 -8.89 -11.75 -7.06
N PHE A 108 -8.41 -11.29 -8.20
CA PHE A 108 -8.24 -12.14 -9.37
C PHE A 108 -7.15 -13.20 -9.17
N THR A 109 -5.96 -12.79 -8.71
CA THR A 109 -4.80 -13.68 -8.57
C THR A 109 -4.98 -14.70 -7.44
N VAL A 110 -5.56 -14.29 -6.32
CA VAL A 110 -5.85 -15.21 -5.20
C VAL A 110 -7.03 -16.11 -5.54
N GLY A 111 -8.11 -15.56 -6.05
CA GLY A 111 -9.32 -16.33 -6.36
C GLY A 111 -9.09 -17.42 -7.40
N LEU A 112 -8.16 -17.21 -8.33
CA LEU A 112 -7.80 -18.16 -9.37
C LEU A 112 -6.50 -18.93 -9.10
N ASP A 113 -5.87 -18.68 -7.94
CA ASP A 113 -4.56 -19.26 -7.57
C ASP A 113 -3.53 -19.17 -8.71
N VAL A 114 -3.40 -17.99 -9.29
CA VAL A 114 -2.52 -17.76 -10.44
C VAL A 114 -1.09 -18.18 -10.08
N ASP A 115 -0.47 -19.00 -10.91
CA ASP A 115 0.86 -19.57 -10.70
C ASP A 115 1.00 -20.46 -9.45
N GLY A 116 -0.09 -20.88 -8.81
CA GLY A 116 -0.06 -21.71 -7.60
C GLY A 116 0.63 -21.01 -6.42
N LYS A 117 0.66 -19.66 -6.40
CA LYS A 117 1.40 -18.87 -5.41
C LYS A 117 0.57 -18.32 -4.27
N ALA A 118 -0.74 -18.56 -4.26
CA ALA A 118 -1.63 -18.01 -3.24
C ALA A 118 -1.24 -18.38 -1.80
N ASN A 119 -0.61 -19.54 -1.62
CA ASN A 119 -0.17 -20.05 -0.31
C ASN A 119 1.34 -19.90 -0.05
N ASN A 120 2.10 -19.24 -0.92
CA ASN A 120 3.52 -19.05 -0.72
C ASN A 120 3.78 -18.04 0.40
N THR A 121 4.83 -18.28 1.19
CA THR A 121 5.30 -17.31 2.18
C THR A 121 6.06 -16.16 1.50
N VAL A 122 5.74 -14.93 1.90
CA VAL A 122 6.50 -13.74 1.48
C VAL A 122 7.77 -13.65 2.30
N PRO A 123 8.95 -13.55 1.70
CA PRO A 123 10.19 -13.29 2.44
C PRO A 123 10.07 -12.03 3.31
N ILE A 124 10.70 -12.06 4.48
CA ILE A 124 10.77 -10.87 5.35
C ILE A 124 11.84 -9.94 4.78
N PRO A 125 11.58 -8.61 4.68
CA PRO A 125 12.60 -7.65 4.24
C PRO A 125 13.84 -7.70 5.14
N GLU A 126 15.01 -7.89 4.53
CA GLU A 126 16.33 -7.94 5.21
C GLU A 126 17.05 -6.60 5.11
#